data_0d0470bbb53ebab39c1f4b8f2c33ef09
#
_entry.id   0d0470bbb53ebab39c1f4b8f2c33ef09
#
_cell.length_a   1.000
_cell.length_b   1.000
_cell.length_c   1.000
_cell.angle_alpha   90.00
_cell.angle_beta   90.00
_cell.angle_gamma   90.00
#
_symmetry.space_group_name_H-M   'P 1'
#
loop_
_entity.id
_entity.type
_entity.pdbx_description
1 polymer ?
#
loop_
_entity_poly.entity_id
_entity_poly.type
_entity_poly.pdbx_seq_one_letter_code
_entity_poly.pdbx_strand_id
1 'polypeptide(L)'
;MTLNDRHRGKLFSIGMKMAEVPDADHRLLGVIRRLGLNFGFGEKTVGEVCEEAGVNPHTLLLISKIYAYDGYVPSAEELSRSSMRDILTYLHNSHDFYIDIALEALDKAIHAMMNTCDEKHYKILMRFYGGYRDEILKHFEYEEKTVFPYVRAIDGGKTTEGYGIEQYEENHSDVDEKLNDLKNIVMKYLPQDCDNNLIQKLSLIHI
;
A
#
# COMPACT_ATOMS: atom_id res chain seq x y z
N MET A 1 -27.65 -2.94 12.52
CA MET A 1 -26.79 -1.76 12.47
C MET A 1 -25.37 -2.29 12.63
N THR A 2 -24.68 -2.53 11.51
CA THR A 2 -23.35 -3.14 11.47
C THR A 2 -22.29 -2.10 11.92
N LEU A 3 -21.16 -2.57 12.46
CA LEU A 3 -20.02 -1.71 12.85
C LEU A 3 -19.58 -0.77 11.71
N ASN A 4 -19.85 -1.14 10.46
CA ASN A 4 -19.53 -0.36 9.27
C ASN A 4 -20.39 0.92 9.10
N ASP A 5 -21.60 0.99 9.70
CA ASP A 5 -22.48 2.17 9.58
C ASP A 5 -22.06 3.33 10.49
N ARG A 6 -21.25 3.08 11.53
CA ARG A 6 -20.79 4.14 12.44
C ARG A 6 -19.65 4.99 11.86
N HIS A 7 -18.93 4.51 10.85
CA HIS A 7 -17.76 5.20 10.28
C HIS A 7 -18.05 5.93 8.96
N ARG A 8 -19.20 5.69 8.33
CA ARG A 8 -19.60 6.35 7.06
C ARG A 8 -19.83 7.87 7.15
N GLY A 9 -19.65 8.50 8.32
CA GLY A 9 -19.92 9.91 8.53
C GLY A 9 -18.75 10.76 9.05
N LYS A 10 -17.58 10.20 9.31
CA LYS A 10 -16.43 11.00 9.76
C LYS A 10 -15.78 11.66 8.54
N LEU A 11 -16.14 12.92 8.31
CA LEU A 11 -15.49 13.77 7.30
C LEU A 11 -14.05 14.05 7.75
N PHE A 12 -13.08 13.53 7.01
CA PHE A 12 -11.69 13.93 7.20
C PHE A 12 -11.53 15.44 6.95
N SER A 13 -10.93 16.14 7.90
CA SER A 13 -10.69 17.57 7.80
C SER A 13 -9.35 17.96 8.41
N ILE A 14 -8.79 19.07 7.95
CA ILE A 14 -7.51 19.61 8.45
C ILE A 14 -7.60 19.94 9.95
N GLY A 15 -8.77 20.36 10.41
CA GLY A 15 -9.00 20.74 11.82
C GLY A 15 -9.33 19.57 12.75
N MET A 16 -9.52 18.34 12.24
CA MET A 16 -9.72 17.19 13.11
C MET A 16 -8.45 16.80 13.85
N LYS A 17 -8.56 16.15 15.02
CA LYS A 17 -7.39 15.67 15.74
C LYS A 17 -6.71 14.55 14.96
N MET A 18 -5.38 14.60 14.88
CA MET A 18 -4.61 13.60 14.16
C MET A 18 -4.81 12.20 14.73
N ALA A 19 -4.93 12.08 16.05
CA ALA A 19 -5.19 10.82 16.73
C ALA A 19 -6.54 10.17 16.35
N GLU A 20 -7.49 10.93 15.79
CA GLU A 20 -8.80 10.43 15.36
C GLU A 20 -8.81 9.87 13.93
N VAL A 21 -7.76 10.14 13.14
CA VAL A 21 -7.68 9.66 11.74
C VAL A 21 -7.75 8.13 11.67
N PRO A 22 -7.00 7.36 12.46
CA PRO A 22 -7.06 5.90 12.46
C PRO A 22 -8.37 5.29 12.97
N ASP A 23 -9.23 6.08 13.62
CA ASP A 23 -10.56 5.60 14.05
C ASP A 23 -11.47 5.26 12.87
N ALA A 24 -11.25 5.88 11.70
CA ALA A 24 -12.00 5.59 10.49
C ALA A 24 -11.58 4.25 9.86
N ASP A 25 -10.28 3.98 9.86
CA ASP A 25 -9.68 2.74 9.38
C ASP A 25 -8.29 2.56 10.03
N HIS A 26 -8.07 1.43 10.70
CA HIS A 26 -6.80 1.14 11.38
C HIS A 26 -5.60 1.06 10.42
N ARG A 27 -5.83 0.78 9.12
CA ARG A 27 -4.78 0.80 8.08
C ARG A 27 -4.14 2.18 7.92
N LEU A 28 -4.83 3.24 8.34
CA LEU A 28 -4.31 4.62 8.31
C LEU A 28 -3.11 4.84 9.24
N LEU A 29 -2.90 3.99 10.24
CA LEU A 29 -1.63 4.00 10.99
C LEU A 29 -0.42 3.77 10.06
N GLY A 30 -0.55 2.83 9.12
CA GLY A 30 0.47 2.58 8.12
C GLY A 30 0.64 3.74 7.13
N VAL A 31 -0.47 4.39 6.73
CA VAL A 31 -0.45 5.58 5.85
C VAL A 31 0.31 6.73 6.52
N ILE A 32 -0.04 7.04 7.77
CA ILE A 32 0.62 8.08 8.58
C ILE A 32 2.14 7.84 8.62
N ARG A 33 2.55 6.62 8.94
CA ARG A 33 3.96 6.25 9.02
C ARG A 33 4.69 6.38 7.68
N ARG A 34 4.06 5.96 6.58
CA ARG A 34 4.64 6.02 5.23
C ARG A 34 4.71 7.45 4.66
N LEU A 35 3.88 8.36 5.15
CA LEU A 35 4.04 9.79 4.89
C LEU A 35 5.16 10.45 5.72
N GLY A 36 5.89 9.67 6.54
CA GLY A 36 6.98 10.19 7.37
C GLY A 36 6.52 10.85 8.67
N LEU A 37 5.24 10.70 9.04
CA LEU A 37 4.69 11.27 10.26
C LEU A 37 4.96 10.34 11.45
N ASN A 38 5.53 10.89 12.53
CA ASN A 38 5.79 10.15 13.75
C ASN A 38 4.57 10.17 14.67
N PHE A 39 4.34 9.07 15.40
CA PHE A 39 3.27 9.00 16.40
C PHE A 39 3.60 9.85 17.65
N GLY A 40 2.59 10.06 18.49
CA GLY A 40 2.71 10.88 19.69
C GLY A 40 2.16 12.29 19.47
N PHE A 41 1.07 12.41 18.69
CA PHE A 41 0.48 13.68 18.26
C PHE A 41 -0.12 14.53 19.40
N GLY A 42 -0.44 13.91 20.56
CA GLY A 42 -1.21 14.58 21.63
C GLY A 42 -2.56 15.08 21.11
N GLU A 43 -2.87 16.32 21.37
CA GLU A 43 -4.13 16.97 20.97
C GLU A 43 -4.01 17.71 19.63
N LYS A 44 -2.89 17.59 18.90
CA LYS A 44 -2.66 18.30 17.65
C LYS A 44 -3.63 17.88 16.56
N THR A 45 -4.01 18.84 15.75
CA THR A 45 -4.82 18.65 14.54
C THR A 45 -3.99 18.05 13.39
N VAL A 46 -4.67 17.53 12.39
CA VAL A 46 -4.05 17.09 11.11
C VAL A 46 -3.19 18.20 10.52
N GLY A 47 -3.72 19.45 10.49
CA GLY A 47 -2.99 20.59 9.96
C GLY A 47 -1.68 20.85 10.70
N GLU A 48 -1.74 20.92 12.04
CA GLU A 48 -0.55 21.18 12.87
C GLU A 48 0.53 20.09 12.72
N VAL A 49 0.14 18.81 12.74
CA VAL A 49 1.08 17.70 12.57
C VAL A 49 1.72 17.72 11.18
N CYS A 50 0.92 17.96 10.14
CA CYS A 50 1.41 18.01 8.77
C CYS A 50 2.33 19.22 8.54
N GLU A 51 1.98 20.39 9.09
CA GLU A 51 2.82 21.60 9.00
C GLU A 51 4.18 21.39 9.66
N GLU A 52 4.22 20.84 10.87
CA GLU A 52 5.47 20.54 11.59
C GLU A 52 6.39 19.56 10.82
N ALA A 53 5.80 18.61 10.11
CA ALA A 53 6.54 17.63 9.32
C ALA A 53 6.82 18.06 7.87
N GLY A 54 6.30 19.20 7.43
CA GLY A 54 6.42 19.67 6.05
C GLY A 54 5.67 18.81 5.03
N VAL A 55 4.60 18.13 5.46
CA VAL A 55 3.71 17.30 4.64
C VAL A 55 2.45 18.09 4.29
N ASN A 56 1.96 17.95 3.07
CA ASN A 56 0.71 18.56 2.66
C ASN A 56 -0.49 17.85 3.33
N PRO A 57 -1.33 18.53 4.14
CA PRO A 57 -2.44 17.89 4.83
C PRO A 57 -3.51 17.36 3.86
N HIS A 58 -3.70 17.97 2.69
CA HIS A 58 -4.65 17.49 1.68
C HIS A 58 -4.21 16.14 1.09
N THR A 59 -2.90 15.88 0.97
CA THR A 59 -2.37 14.58 0.54
C THR A 59 -2.70 13.49 1.56
N LEU A 60 -2.48 13.74 2.85
CA LEU A 60 -2.87 12.80 3.90
C LEU A 60 -4.37 12.51 3.86
N LEU A 61 -5.21 13.56 3.76
CA LEU A 61 -6.66 13.40 3.72
C LEU A 61 -7.13 12.68 2.47
N LEU A 62 -6.50 12.90 1.32
CA LEU A 62 -6.80 12.22 0.07
C LEU A 62 -6.53 10.71 0.19
N ILE A 63 -5.33 10.33 0.63
CA ILE A 63 -4.96 8.94 0.85
C ILE A 63 -5.88 8.29 1.90
N SER A 64 -6.20 9.00 2.99
CA SER A 64 -7.10 8.51 4.02
C SER A 64 -8.50 8.20 3.49
N LYS A 65 -9.03 9.01 2.57
CA LYS A 65 -10.33 8.76 1.92
C LYS A 65 -10.30 7.52 1.02
N ILE A 66 -9.23 7.35 0.25
CA ILE A 66 -9.04 6.16 -0.60
C ILE A 66 -9.06 4.88 0.24
N TYR A 67 -8.45 4.89 1.43
CA TYR A 67 -8.44 3.75 2.33
C TYR A 67 -9.76 3.51 3.06
N ALA A 68 -10.44 4.58 3.48
CA ALA A 68 -11.62 4.49 4.33
C ALA A 68 -12.93 4.28 3.55
N TYR A 69 -12.98 4.64 2.26
CA TYR A 69 -14.20 4.61 1.47
C TYR A 69 -14.02 3.73 0.22
N ASP A 70 -14.66 2.57 0.21
CA ASP A 70 -14.64 1.66 -0.93
C ASP A 70 -15.16 2.35 -2.19
N GLY A 71 -14.41 2.27 -3.27
CA GLY A 71 -14.76 2.87 -4.56
C GLY A 71 -14.65 4.40 -4.60
N TYR A 72 -13.95 5.02 -3.64
CA TYR A 72 -13.70 6.45 -3.66
C TYR A 72 -12.83 6.85 -4.84
N VAL A 73 -13.34 7.79 -5.64
CA VAL A 73 -12.59 8.41 -6.75
C VAL A 73 -12.33 9.87 -6.41
N PRO A 74 -11.06 10.29 -6.33
CA PRO A 74 -10.71 11.67 -6.06
C PRO A 74 -11.24 12.64 -7.12
N SER A 75 -11.75 13.79 -6.70
CA SER A 75 -12.09 14.86 -7.62
C SER A 75 -10.84 15.60 -8.13
N ALA A 76 -10.97 16.28 -9.29
CA ALA A 76 -9.89 17.10 -9.82
C ALA A 76 -9.42 18.19 -8.83
N GLU A 77 -10.35 18.74 -8.03
CA GLU A 77 -10.03 19.72 -6.98
C GLU A 77 -9.18 19.10 -5.87
N GLU A 78 -9.51 17.91 -5.40
CA GLU A 78 -8.73 17.21 -4.36
C GLU A 78 -7.33 16.86 -4.86
N LEU A 79 -7.23 16.37 -6.11
CA LEU A 79 -5.94 16.12 -6.74
C LEU A 79 -5.09 17.38 -6.85
N SER A 80 -5.68 18.51 -7.27
CA SER A 80 -4.96 19.79 -7.42
C SER A 80 -4.46 20.37 -6.09
N ARG A 81 -5.08 20.02 -4.97
CA ARG A 81 -4.67 20.44 -3.62
C ARG A 81 -3.61 19.52 -2.99
N SER A 82 -3.45 18.30 -3.53
CA SER A 82 -2.46 17.36 -3.03
C SER A 82 -1.05 17.70 -3.53
N SER A 83 -0.05 17.20 -2.83
CA SER A 83 1.37 17.37 -3.20
C SER A 83 1.86 16.12 -3.91
N MET A 84 2.29 16.26 -5.15
CA MET A 84 2.91 15.16 -5.90
C MET A 84 4.17 14.64 -5.20
N ARG A 85 4.98 15.55 -4.63
CA ARG A 85 6.14 15.18 -3.84
C ARG A 85 5.77 14.22 -2.69
N ASP A 86 4.71 14.53 -1.96
CA ASP A 86 4.32 13.74 -0.78
C ASP A 86 3.67 12.42 -1.20
N ILE A 87 2.96 12.38 -2.34
CA ILE A 87 2.47 11.13 -2.95
C ILE A 87 3.65 10.23 -3.31
N LEU A 88 4.67 10.75 -4.01
CA LEU A 88 5.86 9.97 -4.37
C LEU A 88 6.65 9.53 -3.14
N THR A 89 6.73 10.35 -2.09
CA THR A 89 7.33 9.96 -0.82
C THR A 89 6.56 8.82 -0.16
N TYR A 90 5.24 8.90 -0.16
CA TYR A 90 4.38 7.84 0.36
C TYR A 90 4.56 6.52 -0.39
N LEU A 91 4.62 6.56 -1.73
CA LEU A 91 4.84 5.38 -2.56
C LEU A 91 6.23 4.78 -2.33
N HIS A 92 7.28 5.60 -2.31
CA HIS A 92 8.64 5.15 -2.01
C HIS A 92 8.73 4.46 -0.65
N ASN A 93 8.22 5.08 0.41
CA ASN A 93 8.19 4.49 1.75
C ASN A 93 7.26 3.25 1.82
N SER A 94 6.32 3.12 0.89
CA SER A 94 5.50 1.92 0.74
C SER A 94 6.30 0.76 0.14
N HIS A 95 7.18 1.03 -0.83
CA HIS A 95 8.11 0.03 -1.37
C HIS A 95 9.05 -0.50 -0.27
N ASP A 96 9.64 0.38 0.53
CA ASP A 96 10.48 -0.01 1.67
C ASP A 96 9.71 -0.88 2.68
N PHE A 97 8.49 -0.47 3.03
CA PHE A 97 7.62 -1.26 3.91
C PHE A 97 7.33 -2.65 3.33
N TYR A 98 7.08 -2.72 2.03
CA TYR A 98 6.81 -4.00 1.36
C TYR A 98 8.01 -4.92 1.37
N ILE A 99 9.17 -4.40 0.98
CA ILE A 99 10.41 -5.18 0.85
C ILE A 99 10.88 -5.65 2.23
N ASP A 100 10.97 -4.72 3.19
CA ASP A 100 11.62 -4.98 4.48
C ASP A 100 10.70 -5.63 5.51
N ILE A 101 9.38 -5.47 5.37
CA ILE A 101 8.43 -5.94 6.39
C ILE A 101 7.45 -6.97 5.81
N ALA A 102 6.72 -6.62 4.75
CA ALA A 102 5.64 -7.47 4.26
C ALA A 102 6.17 -8.74 3.58
N LEU A 103 7.11 -8.62 2.65
CA LEU A 103 7.73 -9.76 1.96
C LEU A 103 8.54 -10.62 2.94
N GLU A 104 9.26 -10.00 3.88
CA GLU A 104 10.01 -10.75 4.90
C GLU A 104 9.08 -11.55 5.83
N ALA A 105 7.96 -10.95 6.24
CA ALA A 105 6.96 -11.64 7.05
C ALA A 105 6.30 -12.80 6.30
N LEU A 106 6.04 -12.62 5.00
CA LEU A 106 5.48 -13.65 4.14
C LEU A 106 6.49 -14.79 3.91
N ASP A 107 7.74 -14.46 3.63
CA ASP A 107 8.84 -15.41 3.45
C ASP A 107 8.99 -16.32 4.68
N LYS A 108 9.05 -15.72 5.88
CA LYS A 108 9.10 -16.48 7.14
C LYS A 108 7.87 -17.38 7.33
N ALA A 109 6.68 -16.92 6.96
CA ALA A 109 5.47 -17.72 7.07
C ALA A 109 5.47 -18.91 6.10
N ILE A 110 5.87 -18.70 4.85
CA ILE A 110 5.97 -19.77 3.84
C ILE A 110 7.02 -20.81 4.25
N HIS A 111 8.18 -20.38 4.72
CA HIS A 111 9.23 -21.29 5.20
C HIS A 111 8.77 -22.09 6.44
N ALA A 112 8.01 -21.49 7.35
CA ALA A 112 7.45 -22.22 8.50
C ALA A 112 6.49 -23.34 8.07
N MET A 113 5.81 -23.21 6.93
CA MET A 113 4.92 -24.26 6.39
C MET A 113 5.67 -25.50 5.91
N MET A 114 6.97 -25.42 5.66
CA MET A 114 7.79 -26.59 5.24
C MET A 114 7.67 -27.76 6.23
N ASN A 115 7.45 -27.47 7.51
CA ASN A 115 7.35 -28.49 8.55
C ASN A 115 5.93 -29.07 8.71
N THR A 116 4.92 -28.48 8.06
CA THR A 116 3.51 -28.85 8.21
C THR A 116 2.85 -29.27 6.90
N CYS A 117 3.40 -28.88 5.76
CA CYS A 117 2.92 -29.27 4.44
C CYS A 117 3.77 -30.41 3.87
N ASP A 118 3.16 -31.24 3.03
CA ASP A 118 3.93 -32.20 2.25
C ASP A 118 4.83 -31.50 1.22
N GLU A 119 5.90 -32.18 0.84
CA GLU A 119 6.95 -31.64 -0.03
C GLU A 119 6.42 -31.15 -1.39
N LYS A 120 5.40 -31.80 -1.95
CA LYS A 120 4.83 -31.44 -3.25
C LYS A 120 4.11 -30.09 -3.19
N HIS A 121 3.24 -29.90 -2.20
CA HIS A 121 2.49 -28.65 -2.03
C HIS A 121 3.42 -27.51 -1.64
N TYR A 122 4.40 -27.75 -0.78
CA TYR A 122 5.42 -26.75 -0.45
C TYR A 122 6.22 -26.28 -1.68
N LYS A 123 6.68 -27.19 -2.56
CA LYS A 123 7.39 -26.82 -3.80
C LYS A 123 6.54 -25.99 -4.74
N ILE A 124 5.26 -26.32 -4.86
CA ILE A 124 4.32 -25.52 -5.69
C ILE A 124 4.19 -24.13 -5.10
N LEU A 125 3.93 -24.02 -3.80
CA LEU A 125 3.79 -22.73 -3.12
C LEU A 125 5.04 -21.86 -3.28
N MET A 126 6.23 -22.43 -3.05
CA MET A 126 7.51 -21.72 -3.20
C MET A 126 7.75 -21.21 -4.63
N ARG A 127 7.37 -21.99 -5.63
CA ARG A 127 7.47 -21.55 -7.04
C ARG A 127 6.62 -20.34 -7.34
N PHE A 128 5.36 -20.34 -6.89
CA PHE A 128 4.44 -19.22 -7.13
C PHE A 128 4.84 -17.98 -6.30
N TYR A 129 5.23 -18.18 -5.05
CA TYR A 129 5.73 -17.11 -4.21
C TYR A 129 7.00 -16.47 -4.79
N GLY A 130 7.94 -17.27 -5.26
CA GLY A 130 9.15 -16.77 -5.92
C GLY A 130 8.82 -15.92 -7.15
N GLY A 131 7.90 -16.40 -8.00
CA GLY A 131 7.43 -15.63 -9.15
C GLY A 131 6.75 -14.31 -8.77
N TYR A 132 5.91 -14.31 -7.74
CA TYR A 132 5.29 -13.11 -7.21
C TYR A 132 6.33 -12.12 -6.67
N ARG A 133 7.27 -12.61 -5.84
CA ARG A 133 8.34 -11.78 -5.27
C ARG A 133 9.20 -11.12 -6.33
N ASP A 134 9.62 -11.89 -7.34
CA ASP A 134 10.44 -11.38 -8.43
C ASP A 134 9.71 -10.29 -9.23
N GLU A 135 8.42 -10.46 -9.46
CA GLU A 135 7.61 -9.52 -10.22
C GLU A 135 7.40 -8.20 -9.46
N ILE A 136 7.07 -8.28 -8.16
CA ILE A 136 6.87 -7.07 -7.35
C ILE A 136 8.17 -6.27 -7.17
N LEU A 137 9.32 -6.94 -7.05
CA LEU A 137 10.61 -6.27 -6.96
C LEU A 137 10.98 -5.55 -8.27
N LYS A 138 10.71 -6.17 -9.42
CA LYS A 138 10.89 -5.53 -10.74
C LYS A 138 9.95 -4.35 -10.92
N HIS A 139 8.70 -4.47 -10.48
CA HIS A 139 7.71 -3.42 -10.52
C HIS A 139 8.17 -2.21 -9.71
N PHE A 140 8.59 -2.39 -8.46
CA PHE A 140 9.13 -1.30 -7.63
C PHE A 140 10.39 -0.69 -8.23
N GLU A 141 11.30 -1.50 -8.76
CA GLU A 141 12.50 -1.01 -9.44
C GLU A 141 12.14 -0.14 -10.65
N TYR A 142 11.14 -0.54 -11.44
CA TYR A 142 10.66 0.23 -12.59
C TYR A 142 10.03 1.57 -12.15
N GLU A 143 9.19 1.57 -11.11
CA GLU A 143 8.61 2.80 -10.57
C GLU A 143 9.69 3.76 -10.06
N GLU A 144 10.65 3.28 -9.28
CA GLU A 144 11.73 4.11 -8.73
C GLU A 144 12.65 4.68 -9.80
N LYS A 145 12.99 3.88 -10.83
CA LYS A 145 13.98 4.30 -11.85
C LYS A 145 13.37 5.03 -13.03
N THR A 146 12.09 4.82 -13.32
CA THR A 146 11.44 5.34 -14.52
C THR A 146 10.25 6.24 -14.20
N VAL A 147 9.26 5.73 -13.46
CA VAL A 147 8.00 6.42 -13.25
C VAL A 147 8.18 7.65 -12.34
N PHE A 148 8.80 7.48 -11.17
CA PHE A 148 8.96 8.59 -10.21
C PHE A 148 9.82 9.74 -10.76
N PRO A 149 10.96 9.50 -11.44
CA PRO A 149 11.69 10.56 -12.13
C PRO A 149 10.86 11.29 -13.19
N TYR A 150 10.07 10.54 -13.98
CA TYR A 150 9.19 11.11 -14.98
C TYR A 150 8.12 12.03 -14.34
N VAL A 151 7.43 11.54 -13.32
CA VAL A 151 6.41 12.31 -12.61
C VAL A 151 7.01 13.57 -11.97
N ARG A 152 8.19 13.48 -11.33
CA ARG A 152 8.90 14.65 -10.78
C ARG A 152 9.27 15.66 -11.86
N ALA A 153 9.64 15.20 -13.06
CA ALA A 153 9.98 16.10 -14.16
C ALA A 153 8.74 16.88 -14.66
N ILE A 154 7.60 16.20 -14.82
CA ILE A 154 6.33 16.85 -15.21
C ILE A 154 5.85 17.82 -14.14
N ASP A 155 5.86 17.43 -12.87
CA ASP A 155 5.48 18.29 -11.74
C ASP A 155 6.34 19.55 -11.67
N GLY A 156 7.62 19.43 -12.05
CA GLY A 156 8.55 20.56 -12.23
C GLY A 156 8.41 21.34 -13.54
N GLY A 157 7.36 21.09 -14.36
CA GLY A 157 7.10 21.79 -15.61
C GLY A 157 8.03 21.43 -16.77
N LYS A 158 8.74 20.29 -16.70
CA LYS A 158 9.61 19.81 -17.77
C LYS A 158 8.82 18.90 -18.72
N THR A 159 9.04 19.08 -20.01
CA THR A 159 8.60 18.10 -21.03
C THR A 159 9.58 16.92 -21.06
N THR A 160 9.04 15.70 -20.98
CA THR A 160 9.83 14.48 -21.09
C THR A 160 9.50 13.81 -22.42
N GLU A 161 10.51 13.52 -23.24
CA GLU A 161 10.34 12.75 -24.47
C GLU A 161 10.46 11.24 -24.15
N GLY A 162 9.58 10.44 -24.75
CA GLY A 162 9.74 8.98 -24.83
C GLY A 162 9.10 8.12 -23.75
N TYR A 163 8.43 8.70 -22.75
CA TYR A 163 7.64 7.95 -21.76
C TYR A 163 6.24 8.54 -21.62
N GLY A 164 5.22 7.70 -21.55
CA GLY A 164 3.82 8.09 -21.40
C GLY A 164 3.07 7.21 -20.42
N ILE A 165 1.90 7.67 -19.95
CA ILE A 165 1.07 6.98 -18.96
C ILE A 165 0.58 5.62 -19.47
N GLU A 166 0.41 5.44 -20.79
CA GLU A 166 0.00 4.18 -21.40
C GLU A 166 0.99 3.05 -21.09
N GLN A 167 2.29 3.37 -21.08
CA GLN A 167 3.35 2.39 -20.75
C GLN A 167 3.33 1.99 -19.26
N TYR A 168 2.85 2.88 -18.39
CA TYR A 168 2.66 2.56 -16.97
C TYR A 168 1.49 1.58 -16.79
N GLU A 169 0.36 1.82 -17.45
CA GLU A 169 -0.83 0.97 -17.34
C GLU A 169 -0.57 -0.47 -17.79
N GLU A 170 0.21 -0.67 -18.86
CA GLU A 170 0.58 -1.99 -19.36
C GLU A 170 1.41 -2.81 -18.35
N ASN A 171 2.25 -2.16 -17.55
CA ASN A 171 3.11 -2.83 -16.58
C ASN A 171 2.42 -3.12 -15.22
N HIS A 172 1.31 -2.44 -14.92
CA HIS A 172 0.63 -2.55 -13.63
C HIS A 172 -0.24 -3.81 -13.49
N SER A 173 -0.73 -4.38 -14.58
CA SER A 173 -1.67 -5.53 -14.56
C SER A 173 -1.04 -6.83 -14.06
N ASP A 174 0.24 -7.05 -14.31
CA ASP A 174 0.92 -8.33 -14.03
C ASP A 174 1.09 -8.62 -12.53
N VAL A 175 1.27 -7.61 -11.71
CA VAL A 175 1.46 -7.77 -10.25
C VAL A 175 0.18 -8.25 -9.57
N ASP A 176 -0.96 -7.68 -9.93
CA ASP A 176 -2.27 -8.05 -9.39
C ASP A 176 -2.66 -9.49 -9.77
N GLU A 177 -2.35 -9.91 -10.99
CA GLU A 177 -2.58 -11.29 -11.45
C GLU A 177 -1.75 -12.28 -10.64
N LYS A 178 -0.46 -12.02 -10.44
CA LYS A 178 0.44 -12.87 -9.63
C LYS A 178 0.00 -12.98 -8.18
N LEU A 179 -0.45 -11.87 -7.58
CA LEU A 179 -0.97 -11.88 -6.22
C LEU A 179 -2.25 -12.71 -6.11
N ASN A 180 -3.16 -12.59 -7.08
CA ASN A 180 -4.37 -13.40 -7.15
C ASN A 180 -4.06 -14.88 -7.34
N ASP A 181 -3.07 -15.23 -8.12
CA ASP A 181 -2.62 -16.61 -8.29
C ASP A 181 -2.07 -17.18 -6.98
N LEU A 182 -1.20 -16.46 -6.28
CA LEU A 182 -0.68 -16.87 -4.98
C LEU A 182 -1.81 -17.09 -3.96
N LYS A 183 -2.76 -16.14 -3.89
CA LYS A 183 -3.94 -16.24 -3.03
C LYS A 183 -4.80 -17.46 -3.38
N ASN A 184 -5.05 -17.71 -4.67
CA ASN A 184 -5.83 -18.87 -5.13
C ASN A 184 -5.18 -20.19 -4.75
N ILE A 185 -3.85 -20.28 -4.85
CA ILE A 185 -3.10 -21.48 -4.45
C ILE A 185 -3.26 -21.74 -2.96
N VAL A 186 -3.04 -20.72 -2.14
CA VAL A 186 -3.20 -20.84 -0.69
C VAL A 186 -4.62 -21.24 -0.31
N MET A 187 -5.63 -20.58 -0.90
CA MET A 187 -7.04 -20.79 -0.52
C MET A 187 -7.64 -22.11 -1.03
N LYS A 188 -7.20 -22.60 -2.20
CA LYS A 188 -7.89 -23.70 -2.88
C LYS A 188 -7.10 -25.01 -2.87
N TYR A 189 -5.79 -24.95 -2.78
CA TYR A 189 -4.93 -26.10 -3.06
C TYR A 189 -4.02 -26.53 -1.91
N LEU A 190 -3.89 -25.71 -0.86
CA LEU A 190 -3.16 -26.17 0.32
C LEU A 190 -3.98 -27.18 1.12
N PRO A 191 -3.34 -28.26 1.62
CA PRO A 191 -3.97 -29.19 2.55
C PRO A 191 -4.48 -28.48 3.82
N GLN A 192 -5.59 -29.01 4.40
CA GLN A 192 -6.22 -28.39 5.58
C GLN A 192 -5.37 -28.47 6.86
N ASP A 193 -4.41 -29.37 6.88
CA ASP A 193 -3.43 -29.58 7.96
C ASP A 193 -2.19 -28.70 7.87
N CYS A 194 -2.04 -27.91 6.78
CA CYS A 194 -1.00 -26.90 6.69
C CYS A 194 -1.28 -25.73 7.65
N ASP A 195 -0.23 -25.11 8.19
CA ASP A 195 -0.36 -23.97 9.11
C ASP A 195 -1.08 -22.78 8.45
N ASN A 196 -2.23 -22.40 9.01
CA ASN A 196 -3.08 -21.33 8.51
C ASN A 196 -2.53 -19.91 8.79
N ASN A 197 -1.40 -19.76 9.47
CA ASN A 197 -0.79 -18.44 9.73
C ASN A 197 -0.42 -17.68 8.45
N LEU A 198 -0.20 -18.40 7.34
CA LEU A 198 0.07 -17.78 6.04
C LEU A 198 -1.11 -16.92 5.56
N ILE A 199 -2.34 -17.39 5.75
CA ILE A 199 -3.56 -16.66 5.31
C ILE A 199 -3.66 -15.30 6.01
N GLN A 200 -3.34 -15.25 7.30
CA GLN A 200 -3.33 -14.00 8.04
C GLN A 200 -2.25 -13.03 7.55
N LYS A 201 -1.10 -13.56 7.11
CA LYS A 201 0.01 -12.73 6.61
C LYS A 201 -0.19 -12.28 5.17
N LEU A 202 -0.95 -13.02 4.35
CA LEU A 202 -1.38 -12.54 3.03
C LEU A 202 -2.21 -11.27 3.10
N SER A 203 -2.91 -11.03 4.22
CA SER A 203 -3.65 -9.77 4.43
C SER A 203 -2.73 -8.54 4.55
N LEU A 204 -1.45 -8.73 4.89
CA LEU A 204 -0.46 -7.65 4.96
C LEU A 204 0.02 -7.19 3.57
N ILE A 205 -0.20 -8.01 2.53
CA ILE A 205 0.22 -7.72 1.16
C ILE A 205 -0.90 -7.06 0.35
N HIS A 206 -2.13 -7.04 0.89
CA HIS A 206 -3.24 -6.29 0.29
C HIS A 206 -3.10 -4.81 0.69
N ILE A 207 -2.61 -4.03 -0.24
CA ILE A 207 -2.66 -2.57 -0.16
C ILE A 207 -3.73 -2.04 -1.07
#